data_03f0ce0edc44e07eeb196934d227184c
#
_entry.id   03f0ce0edc44e07eeb196934d227184c
#
_cell.length_a   1.000
_cell.length_b   1.000
_cell.length_c   1.000
_cell.angle_alpha   90.00
_cell.angle_beta   90.00
_cell.angle_gamma   90.00
#
_symmetry.space_group_name_H-M   'P 1'
#
loop_
_entity.id
_entity.type
_entity.pdbx_description
1 polymer ?
#
loop_
_entity_poly.entity_id
_entity_poly.type
_entity_poly.pdbx_seq_one_letter_code
_entity_poly.pdbx_strand_id
1 'polypeptide(L)'
;LTEFKKALARDRVRVTVSAFTQLGLVEVTRKRTRESLAHVLCEPCPTCSGRGEIKTARTVCYEILRDILRQSRQFGDSLAPTREFRILAAQSVVDLFLEDESASLSMLADFIGKPISMQVESVYTQEQYDIVLM
;
A
#
# COMPACT_ATOMS: atom_id res chain seq x y z
N LEU A 1 10.85 20.56 -33.45
CA LEU A 1 11.35 21.31 -32.30
C LEU A 1 11.15 22.82 -32.46
N THR A 2 11.43 23.38 -33.65
CA THR A 2 11.33 24.82 -33.95
C THR A 2 9.93 25.36 -33.75
N GLU A 3 8.90 24.71 -34.29
CA GLU A 3 7.49 25.10 -34.09
C GLU A 3 7.06 25.00 -32.65
N PHE A 4 7.52 23.97 -31.96
CA PHE A 4 7.24 23.79 -30.49
C PHE A 4 7.86 24.95 -29.68
N LYS A 5 9.12 25.32 -29.98
CA LYS A 5 9.76 26.47 -29.32
C LYS A 5 9.05 27.80 -29.62
N LYS A 6 8.54 28.00 -30.84
CA LYS A 6 7.72 29.18 -31.19
C LYS A 6 6.41 29.22 -30.39
N ALA A 7 5.76 28.05 -30.23
CA ALA A 7 4.53 27.98 -29.43
C ALA A 7 4.79 28.31 -27.98
N LEU A 8 5.87 27.78 -27.40
CA LEU A 8 6.26 28.03 -25.98
C LEU A 8 6.71 29.50 -25.76
N ALA A 9 7.20 30.19 -26.75
CA ALA A 9 7.55 31.62 -26.64
C ALA A 9 6.36 32.53 -26.34
N ARG A 10 5.14 32.04 -26.51
CA ARG A 10 3.90 32.75 -26.08
C ARG A 10 3.63 32.65 -24.57
N ASP A 11 4.30 31.75 -23.89
CA ASP A 11 4.17 31.63 -22.42
C ASP A 11 4.86 32.82 -21.74
N ARG A 12 4.20 33.43 -20.79
CA ARG A 12 4.74 34.54 -19.99
C ARG A 12 5.79 34.09 -18.98
N VAL A 13 5.87 32.80 -18.72
CA VAL A 13 6.82 32.21 -17.78
C VAL A 13 8.01 31.65 -18.54
N ARG A 14 9.20 31.80 -17.97
CA ARG A 14 10.42 31.26 -18.58
C ARG A 14 10.33 29.73 -18.68
N VAL A 15 10.43 29.25 -19.92
CA VAL A 15 10.46 27.83 -20.26
C VAL A 15 11.82 27.53 -20.93
N THR A 16 12.44 26.44 -20.52
CA THR A 16 13.67 25.92 -21.14
C THR A 16 13.35 24.60 -21.85
N VAL A 17 13.82 24.45 -23.07
CA VAL A 17 13.58 23.27 -23.91
C VAL A 17 14.91 22.74 -24.42
N SER A 18 15.20 21.47 -24.16
CA SER A 18 16.40 20.77 -24.64
C SER A 18 16.35 20.52 -26.17
N ALA A 19 17.43 19.99 -26.73
CA ALA A 19 17.40 19.32 -28.01
C ALA A 19 16.77 17.91 -27.87
N PHE A 20 16.50 17.23 -28.99
CA PHE A 20 16.13 15.82 -28.97
C PHE A 20 17.27 14.97 -28.41
N THR A 21 16.92 14.07 -27.51
CA THR A 21 17.80 12.99 -27.06
C THR A 21 17.92 11.92 -28.17
N GLN A 22 18.85 10.98 -28.02
CA GLN A 22 18.96 9.81 -28.91
C GLN A 22 17.69 8.95 -28.94
N LEU A 23 16.89 8.97 -27.87
CA LEU A 23 15.61 8.28 -27.78
C LEU A 23 14.44 9.07 -28.36
N GLY A 24 14.67 10.25 -28.95
CA GLY A 24 13.62 11.10 -29.50
C GLY A 24 12.81 11.88 -28.45
N LEU A 25 13.29 11.97 -27.20
CA LEU A 25 12.64 12.72 -26.13
C LEU A 25 13.15 14.17 -26.10
N VAL A 26 12.27 15.07 -25.63
CA VAL A 26 12.60 16.49 -25.40
C VAL A 26 12.29 16.78 -23.92
N GLU A 27 13.26 17.37 -23.24
CA GLU A 27 13.08 17.86 -21.88
C GLU A 27 12.54 19.29 -21.90
N VAL A 28 11.48 19.52 -21.12
CA VAL A 28 10.87 20.84 -20.96
C VAL A 28 10.83 21.18 -19.49
N THR A 29 11.50 22.28 -19.13
CA THR A 29 11.49 22.81 -17.76
C THR A 29 10.74 24.13 -17.73
N ARG A 30 9.74 24.23 -16.86
CA ARG A 30 8.94 25.43 -16.65
C ARG A 30 8.90 25.80 -15.18
N LYS A 31 9.25 27.04 -14.84
CA LYS A 31 9.14 27.52 -13.48
C LYS A 31 7.67 27.56 -13.05
N ARG A 32 7.33 26.88 -11.96
CA ARG A 32 6.00 26.98 -11.37
C ARG A 32 5.86 28.32 -10.65
N THR A 33 4.84 29.09 -11.01
CA THR A 33 4.55 30.40 -10.42
C THR A 33 3.37 30.38 -9.45
N ARG A 34 2.53 29.33 -9.55
CA ARG A 34 1.38 29.10 -8.68
C ARG A 34 1.24 27.61 -8.42
N GLU A 35 0.65 27.24 -7.30
CA GLU A 35 0.23 25.85 -7.05
C GLU A 35 -0.79 25.40 -8.11
N SER A 36 -0.76 24.11 -8.45
CA SER A 36 -1.75 23.54 -9.36
C SER A 36 -3.13 23.51 -8.68
N LEU A 37 -4.21 23.67 -9.47
CA LEU A 37 -5.56 23.55 -8.95
C LEU A 37 -5.80 22.20 -8.25
N ALA A 38 -5.23 21.13 -8.78
CA ALA A 38 -5.31 19.82 -8.13
C ALA A 38 -4.68 19.83 -6.72
N HIS A 39 -3.57 20.56 -6.54
CA HIS A 39 -2.91 20.66 -5.22
C HIS A 39 -3.69 21.51 -4.22
N VAL A 40 -4.48 22.48 -4.72
CA VAL A 40 -5.30 23.37 -3.90
C VAL A 40 -6.68 22.78 -3.60
N LEU A 41 -7.25 22.04 -4.55
CA LEU A 41 -8.64 21.57 -4.50
C LEU A 41 -8.77 20.08 -4.16
N CYS A 42 -7.71 19.32 -4.24
CA CYS A 42 -7.73 17.87 -4.04
C CYS A 42 -6.73 17.45 -2.98
N GLU A 43 -7.03 16.36 -2.32
CA GLU A 43 -6.16 15.67 -1.39
C GLU A 43 -5.82 14.27 -1.91
N PRO A 44 -4.74 13.64 -1.47
CA PRO A 44 -4.44 12.27 -1.84
C PRO A 44 -5.58 11.33 -1.49
N CYS A 45 -5.88 10.38 -2.38
CA CYS A 45 -6.90 9.37 -2.11
C CYS A 45 -6.58 8.62 -0.80
N PRO A 46 -7.49 8.56 0.20
CA PRO A 46 -7.22 7.92 1.48
C PRO A 46 -7.01 6.41 1.35
N THR A 47 -7.56 5.77 0.31
CA THR A 47 -7.45 4.33 0.10
C THR A 47 -6.06 3.93 -0.43
N CYS A 48 -5.52 4.65 -1.42
CA CYS A 48 -4.24 4.29 -2.04
C CYS A 48 -3.12 5.31 -1.80
N SER A 49 -3.40 6.38 -1.07
CA SER A 49 -2.44 7.47 -0.78
C SER A 49 -1.78 8.05 -2.06
N GLY A 50 -2.52 8.08 -3.15
CA GLY A 50 -2.07 8.60 -4.44
C GLY A 50 -1.32 7.60 -5.33
N ARG A 51 -1.21 6.32 -4.94
CA ARG A 51 -0.53 5.29 -5.76
C ARG A 51 -1.29 4.90 -7.03
N GLY A 52 -2.62 5.03 -7.03
CA GLY A 52 -3.49 4.63 -8.13
C GLY A 52 -3.90 3.16 -8.12
N GLU A 53 -3.31 2.34 -7.24
CA GLU A 53 -3.57 0.91 -7.07
C GLU A 53 -3.50 0.53 -5.59
N ILE A 54 -4.15 -0.57 -5.21
CA ILE A 54 -4.11 -1.16 -3.88
C ILE A 54 -3.68 -2.63 -3.97
N LYS A 55 -3.12 -3.15 -2.89
CA LYS A 55 -2.79 -4.58 -2.79
C LYS A 55 -4.06 -5.42 -2.83
N THR A 56 -3.96 -6.59 -3.46
CA THR A 56 -5.05 -7.56 -3.42
C THR A 56 -5.22 -8.12 -2.02
N ALA A 57 -6.44 -8.55 -1.66
CA ALA A 57 -6.71 -9.18 -0.36
C ALA A 57 -5.78 -10.38 -0.10
N ARG A 58 -5.47 -11.17 -1.14
CA ARG A 58 -4.51 -12.29 -1.04
C ARG A 58 -3.09 -11.85 -0.69
N THR A 59 -2.61 -10.75 -1.25
CA THR A 59 -1.31 -10.18 -0.88
C THR A 59 -1.30 -9.76 0.59
N VAL A 60 -2.38 -9.15 1.06
CA VAL A 60 -2.52 -8.74 2.46
C VAL A 60 -2.56 -9.96 3.39
N CYS A 61 -3.28 -11.04 3.02
CA CYS A 61 -3.25 -12.29 3.77
C CYS A 61 -1.82 -12.82 3.97
N TYR A 62 -1.03 -12.86 2.90
CA TYR A 62 0.37 -13.33 3.00
C TYR A 62 1.26 -12.37 3.80
N GLU A 63 0.99 -11.08 3.80
CA GLU A 63 1.69 -10.13 4.68
C GLU A 63 1.35 -10.40 6.15
N ILE A 64 0.08 -10.59 6.48
CA ILE A 64 -0.37 -10.94 7.82
C ILE A 64 0.30 -12.23 8.33
N LEU A 65 0.30 -13.29 7.51
CA LEU A 65 0.93 -14.56 7.89
C LEU A 65 2.43 -14.40 8.16
N ARG A 66 3.14 -13.61 7.33
CA ARG A 66 4.56 -13.31 7.54
C ARG A 66 4.81 -12.49 8.79
N ASP A 67 3.94 -11.55 9.09
CA ASP A 67 4.08 -10.70 10.28
C ASP A 67 3.81 -11.48 11.56
N ILE A 68 2.80 -12.36 11.59
CA ILE A 68 2.57 -13.29 12.71
C ILE A 68 3.81 -14.16 12.93
N LEU A 69 4.37 -14.73 11.87
CA LEU A 69 5.58 -15.56 11.96
C LEU A 69 6.78 -14.75 12.48
N ARG A 70 6.93 -13.51 12.05
CA ARG A 70 7.99 -12.61 12.53
C ARG A 70 7.80 -12.29 14.01
N GLN A 71 6.60 -11.94 14.43
CA GLN A 71 6.28 -11.66 15.82
C GLN A 71 6.47 -12.89 16.71
N SER A 72 6.02 -14.06 16.26
CA SER A 72 6.23 -15.33 16.98
C SER A 72 7.72 -15.61 17.22
N ARG A 73 8.58 -15.34 16.24
CA ARG A 73 10.04 -15.50 16.39
C ARG A 73 10.68 -14.47 17.31
N GLN A 74 10.18 -13.23 17.29
CA GLN A 74 10.70 -12.16 18.16
C GLN A 74 10.38 -12.39 19.63
N PHE A 75 9.20 -12.88 19.91
CA PHE A 75 8.75 -13.12 21.28
C PHE A 75 9.21 -14.48 21.82
N GLY A 76 9.50 -15.47 20.95
CA GLY A 76 10.01 -16.79 21.32
C GLY A 76 9.21 -17.43 22.43
N ASP A 77 9.91 -18.16 23.32
CA ASP A 77 9.34 -18.84 24.47
C ASP A 77 8.88 -17.89 25.60
N SER A 78 9.15 -16.59 25.46
CA SER A 78 8.73 -15.58 26.45
C SER A 78 7.22 -15.34 26.46
N LEU A 79 6.48 -15.83 25.45
CA LEU A 79 5.05 -15.75 25.41
C LEU A 79 4.41 -16.88 26.22
N ALA A 80 3.53 -16.50 27.18
CA ALA A 80 2.72 -17.48 27.89
C ALA A 80 1.94 -18.37 26.90
N PRO A 81 1.84 -19.69 27.14
CA PRO A 81 1.20 -20.64 26.23
C PRO A 81 -0.30 -20.34 25.99
N THR A 82 -0.91 -19.53 26.84
CA THR A 82 -2.32 -19.15 26.75
C THR A 82 -2.62 -17.95 25.88
N ARG A 83 -1.60 -17.30 25.30
CA ARG A 83 -1.81 -16.12 24.44
C ARG A 83 -2.18 -16.52 23.02
N GLU A 84 -3.15 -15.81 22.45
CA GLU A 84 -3.60 -15.96 21.06
C GLU A 84 -3.19 -14.76 20.21
N PHE A 85 -2.98 -15.00 18.91
CA PHE A 85 -2.90 -13.92 17.96
C PHE A 85 -4.29 -13.57 17.44
N ARG A 86 -4.66 -12.30 17.54
CA ARG A 86 -5.91 -11.81 16.95
C ARG A 86 -5.59 -10.88 15.78
N ILE A 87 -6.12 -11.23 14.62
CA ILE A 87 -6.03 -10.45 13.39
C ILE A 87 -7.26 -9.55 13.32
N LEU A 88 -7.05 -8.24 13.22
CA LEU A 88 -8.09 -7.27 12.85
C LEU A 88 -7.84 -6.86 11.41
N ALA A 89 -8.80 -7.06 10.52
CA ALA A 89 -8.64 -6.76 9.10
C ALA A 89 -9.98 -6.40 8.45
N ALA A 90 -9.92 -5.88 7.23
CA ALA A 90 -11.10 -5.61 6.42
C ALA A 90 -11.85 -6.91 6.08
N GLN A 91 -13.18 -6.81 5.88
CA GLN A 91 -14.05 -7.96 5.56
C GLN A 91 -13.49 -8.80 4.42
N SER A 92 -13.05 -8.18 3.31
CA SER A 92 -12.53 -8.89 2.13
C SER A 92 -11.30 -9.78 2.42
N VAL A 93 -10.49 -9.39 3.41
CA VAL A 93 -9.31 -10.16 3.85
C VAL A 93 -9.73 -11.32 4.74
N VAL A 94 -10.66 -11.07 5.66
CA VAL A 94 -11.19 -12.12 6.55
C VAL A 94 -11.92 -13.19 5.76
N ASP A 95 -12.77 -12.81 4.79
CA ASP A 95 -13.48 -13.77 3.93
C ASP A 95 -12.50 -14.66 3.16
N LEU A 96 -11.44 -14.08 2.61
CA LEU A 96 -10.42 -14.84 1.90
C LEU A 96 -9.67 -15.83 2.81
N PHE A 97 -9.41 -15.47 4.06
CA PHE A 97 -8.84 -16.39 5.03
C PHE A 97 -9.77 -17.55 5.40
N LEU A 98 -11.08 -17.29 5.45
CA LEU A 98 -12.05 -18.34 5.77
C LEU A 98 -12.31 -19.30 4.61
N GLU A 99 -12.20 -18.79 3.38
CA GLU A 99 -12.48 -19.55 2.16
C GLU A 99 -11.20 -20.19 1.60
N ASP A 100 -10.35 -19.40 0.97
CA ASP A 100 -9.22 -19.89 0.16
C ASP A 100 -7.96 -20.18 0.98
N GLU A 101 -7.68 -19.42 2.02
CA GLU A 101 -6.42 -19.44 2.77
C GLU A 101 -6.56 -20.06 4.17
N SER A 102 -7.66 -20.76 4.44
CA SER A 102 -7.90 -21.42 5.72
C SER A 102 -6.84 -22.47 6.07
N ALA A 103 -6.37 -23.22 5.08
CA ALA A 103 -5.30 -24.18 5.24
C ALA A 103 -3.97 -23.52 5.63
N SER A 104 -3.61 -22.40 4.98
CA SER A 104 -2.41 -21.62 5.29
C SER A 104 -2.41 -21.09 6.72
N LEU A 105 -3.57 -20.62 7.17
CA LEU A 105 -3.77 -20.12 8.54
C LEU A 105 -3.64 -21.24 9.57
N SER A 106 -4.26 -22.40 9.31
CA SER A 106 -4.19 -23.58 10.18
C SER A 106 -2.75 -24.10 10.31
N MET A 107 -2.04 -24.24 9.17
CA MET A 107 -0.64 -24.65 9.16
C MET A 107 0.25 -23.70 9.97
N LEU A 108 -0.01 -22.39 9.87
CA LEU A 108 0.74 -21.41 10.66
C LEU A 108 0.42 -21.52 12.15
N ALA A 109 -0.84 -21.66 12.52
CA ALA A 109 -1.27 -21.83 13.91
C ALA A 109 -0.61 -23.07 14.54
N ASP A 110 -0.59 -24.20 13.81
CA ASP A 110 0.07 -25.43 14.24
C ASP A 110 1.59 -25.25 14.39
N PHE A 111 2.21 -24.54 13.43
CA PHE A 111 3.64 -24.29 13.46
C PHE A 111 4.08 -23.42 14.64
N ILE A 112 3.31 -22.39 14.98
CA ILE A 112 3.63 -21.48 16.10
C ILE A 112 3.11 -22.03 17.45
N GLY A 113 2.27 -23.08 17.43
CA GLY A 113 1.67 -23.67 18.61
C GLY A 113 0.72 -22.73 19.35
N LYS A 114 0.10 -21.78 18.67
CA LYS A 114 -0.80 -20.77 19.24
C LYS A 114 -2.04 -20.59 18.38
N PRO A 115 -3.22 -20.41 19.00
CA PRO A 115 -4.43 -20.12 18.25
C PRO A 115 -4.35 -18.74 17.58
N ILE A 116 -4.94 -18.67 16.38
CA ILE A 116 -5.11 -17.43 15.64
C ILE A 116 -6.59 -17.19 15.47
N SER A 117 -7.09 -16.06 15.99
CA SER A 117 -8.48 -15.62 15.80
C SER A 117 -8.53 -14.42 14.84
N MET A 118 -9.71 -14.19 14.26
CA MET A 118 -9.94 -13.10 13.34
C MET A 118 -11.12 -12.27 13.76
N GLN A 119 -11.02 -10.98 13.54
CA GLN A 119 -12.09 -10.03 13.76
C GLN A 119 -12.16 -9.06 12.61
N VAL A 120 -13.35 -8.84 12.09
CA VAL A 120 -13.59 -7.84 11.04
C VAL A 120 -13.60 -6.45 11.65
N GLU A 121 -12.84 -5.54 11.03
CA GLU A 121 -12.88 -4.12 11.36
C GLU A 121 -13.42 -3.34 10.15
N SER A 122 -14.64 -2.85 10.29
CA SER A 122 -15.38 -2.22 9.18
C SER A 122 -14.80 -0.87 8.72
N VAL A 123 -14.01 -0.23 9.57
CA VAL A 123 -13.36 1.06 9.27
C VAL A 123 -12.07 0.87 8.47
N TYR A 124 -11.52 -0.35 8.43
CA TYR A 124 -10.26 -0.60 7.75
C TYR A 124 -10.43 -0.67 6.23
N THR A 125 -9.49 -0.04 5.53
CA THR A 125 -9.32 -0.28 4.09
C THR A 125 -8.71 -1.67 3.88
N GLN A 126 -8.80 -2.21 2.66
CA GLN A 126 -8.31 -3.56 2.35
C GLN A 126 -6.85 -3.81 2.73
N GLU A 127 -6.01 -2.77 2.74
CA GLU A 127 -4.59 -2.88 3.08
C GLU A 127 -4.29 -2.72 4.57
N GLN A 128 -5.27 -2.27 5.35
CA GLN A 128 -5.09 -2.06 6.78
C GLN A 128 -5.39 -3.33 7.57
N TYR A 129 -4.49 -3.67 8.47
CA TYR A 129 -4.66 -4.75 9.42
C TYR A 129 -3.84 -4.48 10.68
N ASP A 130 -4.27 -5.05 11.78
CA ASP A 130 -3.53 -5.09 13.04
C ASP A 130 -3.44 -6.52 13.56
N ILE A 131 -2.35 -6.82 14.23
CA ILE A 131 -2.12 -8.10 14.89
C ILE A 131 -1.95 -7.82 16.38
N VAL A 132 -2.89 -8.31 17.17
CA VAL A 132 -2.91 -8.12 18.62
C VAL A 132 -2.61 -9.45 19.28
N LEU A 133 -1.69 -9.43 20.25
CA LEU A 133 -1.38 -10.56 21.08
C LEU A 133 -2.16 -10.46 22.38
N MET A 134 -3.06 -11.41 22.64
CA MET A 134 -3.97 -11.43 23.78
C MET A 134 -3.62 -12.55 24.77
#